data_b6ffc743caa4281dc9532b1cf024ffe7
#
_entry.id   b6ffc743caa4281dc9532b1cf024ffe7
#
_cell.length_a   1.000
_cell.length_b   1.000
_cell.length_c   1.000
_cell.angle_alpha   90.00
_cell.angle_beta   90.00
_cell.angle_gamma   90.00
#
_symmetry.space_group_name_H-M   'P 1'
#
loop_
_entity.id
_entity.type
_entity.pdbx_description
1 polymer ?
#
loop_
_entity_poly.entity_id
_entity_poly.type
_entity_poly.pdbx_seq_one_letter_code
_entity_poly.pdbx_strand_id
1 'polypeptide(L)'
;MENLLLEQYSLYKKQQLAESPFKCLLNADIEPNPHQINAFCAAIQALKTGGIILADEVGLGKTIEAGLVLNYVIDSGAKKVLISLPATLRKQWEVELLEKFRRQAIILDRYTVEHDRVNIQRRLENQNELSIVIASYDYSSKLIKRFPQVKWDFLIIDEAHNLRNVFHG
;
A
#
# COMPACT_ATOMS: atom_id res chain seq x y z
N MET A 1 4.99 -35.85 21.97
CA MET A 1 4.62 -34.78 22.93
C MET A 1 5.19 -33.42 22.51
N GLU A 2 6.46 -33.34 22.14
CA GLU A 2 7.09 -32.07 21.69
C GLU A 2 6.41 -31.43 20.48
N ASN A 3 6.04 -32.19 19.46
CA ASN A 3 5.35 -31.66 18.27
C ASN A 3 3.99 -31.02 18.60
N LEU A 4 3.24 -31.57 19.55
CA LEU A 4 1.94 -31.05 19.95
C LEU A 4 2.05 -29.71 20.68
N LEU A 5 3.09 -29.56 21.51
CA LEU A 5 3.39 -28.31 22.21
C LEU A 5 3.86 -27.21 21.26
N LEU A 6 4.66 -27.57 20.25
CA LEU A 6 5.08 -26.63 19.20
C LEU A 6 3.91 -26.17 18.33
N GLU A 7 3.00 -27.08 17.98
CA GLU A 7 1.76 -26.72 17.26
C GLU A 7 0.86 -25.80 18.07
N GLN A 8 0.64 -26.12 19.36
CA GLN A 8 -0.16 -25.28 20.26
C GLN A 8 0.46 -23.90 20.46
N TYR A 9 1.79 -23.81 20.61
CA TYR A 9 2.50 -22.54 20.72
C TYR A 9 2.41 -21.74 19.42
N SER A 10 2.52 -22.38 18.28
CA SER A 10 2.36 -21.76 16.95
C SER A 10 0.95 -21.19 16.77
N LEU A 11 -0.08 -21.94 17.15
CA LEU A 11 -1.47 -21.50 17.11
C LEU A 11 -1.72 -20.32 18.05
N TYR A 12 -1.19 -20.38 19.28
CA TYR A 12 -1.30 -19.29 20.24
C TYR A 12 -0.63 -18.00 19.73
N LYS A 13 0.58 -18.11 19.16
CA LYS A 13 1.27 -16.98 18.52
C LYS A 13 0.50 -16.40 17.36
N LYS A 14 -0.07 -17.24 16.48
CA LYS A 14 -0.91 -16.80 15.38
C LYS A 14 -2.17 -16.07 15.87
N GLN A 15 -2.82 -16.54 16.93
CA GLN A 15 -3.97 -15.88 17.54
C GLN A 15 -3.61 -14.51 18.12
N GLN A 16 -2.50 -14.40 18.86
CA GLN A 16 -2.04 -13.11 19.37
C GLN A 16 -1.70 -12.12 18.27
N LEU A 17 -1.07 -12.57 17.17
CA LEU A 17 -0.79 -11.73 16.01
C LEU A 17 -2.08 -11.30 15.28
N ALA A 18 -3.09 -12.18 15.25
CA ALA A 18 -4.37 -11.87 14.58
C ALA A 18 -5.15 -10.71 15.23
N GLU A 19 -4.95 -10.49 16.54
CA GLU A 19 -5.57 -9.39 17.29
C GLU A 19 -4.68 -8.14 17.39
N SER A 20 -3.47 -8.19 16.85
CA SER A 20 -2.47 -7.13 16.93
C SER A 20 -2.37 -6.33 15.63
N PRO A 21 -1.77 -5.11 15.67
CA PRO A 21 -1.42 -4.37 14.45
C PRO A 21 -0.54 -5.15 13.48
N PHE A 22 0.15 -6.19 13.96
CA PHE A 22 1.02 -7.06 13.17
C PHE A 22 0.27 -8.16 12.40
N LYS A 23 -1.07 -8.21 12.47
CA LYS A 23 -1.87 -9.13 11.64
C LYS A 23 -1.54 -9.03 10.15
N CYS A 24 -1.23 -7.82 9.68
CA CYS A 24 -0.83 -7.58 8.30
C CYS A 24 0.42 -8.40 7.87
N LEU A 25 1.29 -8.80 8.81
CA LEU A 25 2.45 -9.65 8.55
C LEU A 25 2.06 -11.09 8.24
N LEU A 26 0.94 -11.60 8.76
CA LEU A 26 0.48 -12.97 8.51
C LEU A 26 0.06 -13.17 7.05
N ASN A 27 -0.31 -12.09 6.37
CA ASN A 27 -0.77 -12.09 4.98
C ASN A 27 0.34 -11.69 4.00
N ALA A 28 1.54 -11.41 4.49
CA ALA A 28 2.69 -11.03 3.68
C ALA A 28 3.67 -12.20 3.56
N ASP A 29 4.27 -12.35 2.38
CA ASP A 29 5.31 -13.35 2.10
C ASP A 29 6.69 -12.69 2.22
N ILE A 30 6.97 -12.15 3.41
CA ILE A 30 8.21 -11.44 3.73
C ILE A 30 8.65 -11.74 5.16
N GLU A 31 9.95 -11.67 5.37
CA GLU A 31 10.58 -11.62 6.69
C GLU A 31 11.16 -10.21 6.90
N PRO A 32 10.40 -9.29 7.52
CA PRO A 32 10.85 -7.91 7.67
C PRO A 32 12.00 -7.82 8.68
N ASN A 33 12.99 -7.00 8.33
CA ASN A 33 14.10 -6.69 9.21
C ASN A 33 13.68 -5.82 10.40
N PRO A 34 14.44 -5.79 11.52
CA PRO A 34 14.09 -5.00 12.70
C PRO A 34 13.86 -3.51 12.42
N HIS A 35 14.64 -2.88 11.51
CA HIS A 35 14.44 -1.48 11.14
C HIS A 35 13.10 -1.27 10.39
N GLN A 36 12.71 -2.19 9.52
CA GLN A 36 11.42 -2.14 8.80
C GLN A 36 10.22 -2.27 9.76
N ILE A 37 10.35 -3.10 10.80
CA ILE A 37 9.35 -3.19 11.88
C ILE A 37 9.27 -1.87 12.66
N ASN A 38 10.42 -1.26 12.98
CA ASN A 38 10.44 0.03 13.67
C ASN A 38 9.80 1.14 12.83
N ALA A 39 10.13 1.22 11.53
CA ALA A 39 9.52 2.15 10.58
C ALA A 39 8.00 1.93 10.48
N PHE A 40 7.55 0.68 10.38
CA PHE A 40 6.14 0.30 10.38
C PHE A 40 5.43 0.76 11.68
N CYS A 41 6.00 0.50 12.86
CA CYS A 41 5.42 0.93 14.13
C CYS A 41 5.32 2.46 14.22
N ALA A 42 6.35 3.19 13.79
CA ALA A 42 6.33 4.64 13.72
C ALA A 42 5.25 5.15 12.75
N ALA A 43 5.13 4.50 11.59
CA ALA A 43 4.12 4.84 10.60
C ALA A 43 2.69 4.66 11.14
N ILE A 44 2.38 3.54 11.78
CA ILE A 44 1.04 3.31 12.36
C ILE A 44 0.68 4.39 13.38
N GLN A 45 1.63 4.80 14.21
CA GLN A 45 1.40 5.88 15.18
C GLN A 45 1.13 7.21 14.48
N ALA A 46 1.92 7.53 13.44
CA ALA A 46 1.81 8.77 12.69
C ALA A 46 0.52 8.87 11.84
N LEU A 47 -0.08 7.74 11.43
CA LEU A 47 -1.36 7.73 10.72
C LEU A 47 -2.48 8.42 11.52
N LYS A 48 -2.41 8.41 12.85
CA LYS A 48 -3.36 9.10 13.73
C LYS A 48 -3.31 10.63 13.59
N THR A 49 -2.19 11.17 13.11
CA THR A 49 -1.92 12.61 12.96
C THR A 49 -1.84 13.05 11.51
N GLY A 50 -2.07 12.14 10.55
CA GLY A 50 -2.16 12.46 9.13
C GLY A 50 -1.21 11.68 8.23
N GLY A 51 -0.02 11.29 8.66
CA GLY A 51 0.90 10.52 7.83
C GLY A 51 2.37 10.60 8.28
N ILE A 52 3.25 9.97 7.50
CA ILE A 52 4.68 9.88 7.78
C ILE A 52 5.50 10.02 6.48
N ILE A 53 6.71 10.54 6.61
CA ILE A 53 7.73 10.48 5.58
C ILE A 53 8.75 9.41 5.97
N LEU A 54 8.88 8.37 5.15
CA LEU A 54 9.92 7.35 5.28
C LEU A 54 11.17 7.85 4.53
N ALA A 55 12.20 8.24 5.28
CA ALA A 55 13.39 8.89 4.76
C ALA A 55 14.65 8.04 4.86
N ASP A 56 14.50 6.72 4.90
CA ASP A 56 15.61 5.78 4.99
C ASP A 56 16.52 5.80 3.74
N GLU A 57 17.73 5.32 3.90
CA GLU A 57 18.69 5.23 2.79
C GLU A 57 18.16 4.39 1.63
N VAL A 58 18.66 4.68 0.42
CA VAL A 58 18.30 3.93 -0.79
C VAL A 58 18.75 2.46 -0.63
N GLY A 59 17.83 1.53 -0.92
CA GLY A 59 18.13 0.09 -0.85
C GLY A 59 17.74 -0.61 0.45
N LEU A 60 17.32 0.11 1.50
CA LEU A 60 16.90 -0.50 2.78
C LEU A 60 15.48 -1.10 2.76
N GLY A 61 14.82 -1.07 1.60
CA GLY A 61 13.53 -1.72 1.43
C GLY A 61 12.32 -0.86 1.81
N LYS A 62 12.35 0.45 1.51
CA LYS A 62 11.21 1.36 1.71
C LYS A 62 9.90 0.84 1.13
N THR A 63 9.95 0.14 0.00
CA THR A 63 8.77 -0.51 -0.59
C THR A 63 8.17 -1.56 0.34
N ILE A 64 9.03 -2.28 1.11
CA ILE A 64 8.57 -3.24 2.11
C ILE A 64 7.86 -2.51 3.26
N GLU A 65 8.46 -1.45 3.77
CA GLU A 65 7.87 -0.64 4.84
C GLU A 65 6.53 -0.05 4.42
N ALA A 66 6.48 0.55 3.23
CA ALA A 66 5.24 1.09 2.67
C ALA A 66 4.19 0.00 2.40
N GLY A 67 4.59 -1.18 1.94
CA GLY A 67 3.73 -2.34 1.74
C GLY A 67 3.16 -2.90 3.05
N LEU A 68 3.94 -2.91 4.13
CA LEU A 68 3.45 -3.28 5.46
C LEU A 68 2.38 -2.30 5.96
N VAL A 69 2.63 -1.00 5.81
CA VAL A 69 1.66 0.04 6.16
C VAL A 69 0.39 -0.08 5.30
N LEU A 70 0.55 -0.33 4.00
CA LEU A 70 -0.55 -0.58 3.08
C LEU A 70 -1.42 -1.76 3.55
N ASN A 71 -0.81 -2.91 3.87
CA ASN A 71 -1.54 -4.07 4.37
C ASN A 71 -2.29 -3.74 5.66
N TYR A 72 -1.65 -3.02 6.58
CA TYR A 72 -2.28 -2.60 7.82
C TYR A 72 -3.52 -1.72 7.59
N VAL A 73 -3.44 -0.71 6.73
CA VAL A 73 -4.58 0.20 6.48
C VAL A 73 -5.72 -0.53 5.76
N ILE A 74 -5.41 -1.46 4.85
CA ILE A 74 -6.42 -2.31 4.19
C ILE A 74 -7.12 -3.22 5.21
N ASP A 75 -6.36 -3.89 6.06
CA ASP A 75 -6.90 -4.77 7.10
C ASP A 75 -7.69 -3.97 8.16
N SER A 76 -7.39 -2.68 8.32
CA SER A 76 -8.13 -1.72 9.15
C SER A 76 -9.38 -1.14 8.46
N GLY A 77 -9.65 -1.51 7.21
CA GLY A 77 -10.89 -1.15 6.52
C GLY A 77 -10.74 -0.23 5.31
N ALA A 78 -9.55 0.26 4.99
CA ALA A 78 -9.32 1.07 3.79
C ALA A 78 -9.72 0.28 2.52
N LYS A 79 -10.43 0.94 1.61
CA LYS A 79 -10.92 0.36 0.35
C LYS A 79 -10.33 1.02 -0.89
N LYS A 80 -9.98 2.29 -0.80
CA LYS A 80 -9.45 3.06 -1.93
C LYS A 80 -8.05 3.56 -1.62
N VAL A 81 -7.06 2.95 -2.26
CA VAL A 81 -5.66 3.31 -2.09
C VAL A 81 -5.08 3.79 -3.41
N LEU A 82 -4.41 4.93 -3.38
CA LEU A 82 -3.67 5.47 -4.52
C LEU A 82 -2.17 5.42 -4.22
N ILE A 83 -1.40 4.82 -5.12
CA ILE A 83 0.05 4.82 -5.10
C ILE A 83 0.53 5.68 -6.26
N SER A 84 1.14 6.81 -5.94
CA SER A 84 1.64 7.81 -6.88
C SER A 84 3.17 7.76 -6.91
N LEU A 85 3.73 7.53 -8.10
CA LEU A 85 5.16 7.24 -8.24
C LEU A 85 5.66 7.53 -9.67
N PRO A 86 6.98 7.51 -9.95
CA PRO A 86 7.51 7.60 -11.29
C PRO A 86 6.96 6.51 -12.22
N ALA A 87 6.66 6.88 -13.47
CA ALA A 87 6.05 5.96 -14.44
C ALA A 87 6.84 4.65 -14.63
N THR A 88 8.16 4.71 -14.49
CA THR A 88 9.08 3.57 -14.63
C THR A 88 8.95 2.53 -13.52
N LEU A 89 8.49 2.92 -12.32
CA LEU A 89 8.38 2.04 -11.16
C LEU A 89 7.01 1.35 -11.05
N ARG A 90 6.02 1.74 -11.86
CA ARG A 90 4.65 1.22 -11.77
C ARG A 90 4.58 -0.31 -11.84
N LYS A 91 5.31 -0.91 -12.77
CA LYS A 91 5.29 -2.36 -12.96
C LYS A 91 6.01 -3.09 -11.85
N GLN A 92 7.11 -2.53 -11.35
CA GLN A 92 7.81 -3.08 -10.20
C GLN A 92 6.91 -3.11 -8.96
N TRP A 93 6.22 -2.02 -8.65
CA TRP A 93 5.29 -1.96 -7.53
C TRP A 93 4.12 -2.94 -7.65
N GLU A 94 3.56 -3.10 -8.86
CA GLU A 94 2.50 -4.07 -9.10
C GLU A 94 2.96 -5.50 -8.78
N VAL A 95 4.16 -5.87 -9.26
CA VAL A 95 4.76 -7.20 -9.01
C VAL A 95 5.07 -7.38 -7.52
N GLU A 96 5.71 -6.41 -6.88
CA GLU A 96 6.05 -6.51 -5.46
C GLU A 96 4.82 -6.62 -4.56
N LEU A 97 3.75 -5.87 -4.87
CA LEU A 97 2.50 -5.98 -4.12
C LEU A 97 1.87 -7.37 -4.25
N LEU A 98 1.90 -7.94 -5.45
CA LEU A 98 1.35 -9.26 -5.69
C LEU A 98 2.18 -10.35 -5.00
N GLU A 99 3.49 -10.36 -5.21
CA GLU A 99 4.38 -11.41 -4.73
C GLU A 99 4.58 -11.36 -3.22
N LYS A 100 4.87 -10.16 -2.68
CA LYS A 100 5.25 -10.01 -1.27
C LYS A 100 4.05 -9.81 -0.34
N PHE A 101 2.99 -9.18 -0.83
CA PHE A 101 1.84 -8.80 0.00
C PHE A 101 0.54 -9.47 -0.42
N ARG A 102 0.55 -10.28 -1.48
CA ARG A 102 -0.63 -10.96 -2.04
C ARG A 102 -1.77 -9.98 -2.36
N ARG A 103 -1.41 -8.76 -2.76
CA ARG A 103 -2.35 -7.69 -3.11
C ARG A 103 -2.31 -7.42 -4.61
N GLN A 104 -3.46 -7.52 -5.25
CA GLN A 104 -3.61 -7.12 -6.64
C GLN A 104 -3.80 -5.60 -6.72
N ALA A 105 -2.97 -4.94 -7.49
CA ALA A 105 -3.10 -3.54 -7.83
C ALA A 105 -3.45 -3.38 -9.32
N ILE A 106 -4.03 -2.26 -9.67
CA ILE A 106 -4.30 -1.89 -11.07
C ILE A 106 -3.45 -0.68 -11.44
N ILE A 107 -2.71 -0.80 -12.52
CA ILE A 107 -2.00 0.34 -13.11
C ILE A 107 -3.01 1.13 -13.94
N LEU A 108 -3.26 2.37 -13.54
CA LEU A 108 -4.08 3.30 -14.31
C LEU A 108 -3.20 4.34 -15.00
N ASP A 109 -3.40 4.45 -16.30
CA ASP A 109 -2.85 5.47 -17.15
C ASP A 109 -3.91 5.92 -18.18
N ARG A 110 -3.52 6.81 -19.09
CA ARG A 110 -4.44 7.33 -20.09
C ARG A 110 -5.04 6.20 -20.93
N TYR A 111 -4.20 5.26 -21.35
CA TYR A 111 -4.63 4.17 -22.22
C TYR A 111 -5.64 3.26 -21.52
N THR A 112 -5.30 2.76 -20.32
CA THR A 112 -6.18 1.85 -19.57
C THR A 112 -7.53 2.48 -19.27
N VAL A 113 -7.55 3.77 -18.86
CA VAL A 113 -8.79 4.46 -18.52
C VAL A 113 -9.63 4.80 -19.78
N GLU A 114 -9.03 5.05 -20.92
CA GLU A 114 -9.78 5.31 -22.16
C GLU A 114 -10.41 4.03 -22.73
N HIS A 115 -9.72 2.88 -22.59
CA HIS A 115 -10.20 1.60 -23.13
C HIS A 115 -11.24 0.90 -22.25
N ASP A 116 -11.19 1.09 -20.93
CA ASP A 116 -12.08 0.39 -19.99
C ASP A 116 -12.72 1.34 -18.97
N ARG A 117 -13.08 2.54 -19.42
CA ARG A 117 -13.57 3.62 -18.56
C ARG A 117 -14.74 3.20 -17.67
N VAL A 118 -15.72 2.49 -18.24
CA VAL A 118 -16.96 2.14 -17.53
C VAL A 118 -16.68 1.18 -16.38
N ASN A 119 -15.86 0.16 -16.59
CA ASN A 119 -15.52 -0.81 -15.56
C ASN A 119 -14.63 -0.19 -14.49
N ILE A 120 -13.66 0.63 -14.89
CA ILE A 120 -12.78 1.35 -13.96
C ILE A 120 -13.62 2.30 -13.10
N GLN A 121 -14.50 3.09 -13.69
CA GLN A 121 -15.38 4.00 -12.96
C GLN A 121 -16.23 3.24 -11.94
N ARG A 122 -16.94 2.19 -12.39
CA ARG A 122 -17.78 1.36 -11.52
C ARG A 122 -16.99 0.79 -10.34
N ARG A 123 -15.78 0.26 -10.60
CA ARG A 123 -14.90 -0.30 -9.58
C ARG A 123 -14.43 0.76 -8.58
N LEU A 124 -14.00 1.93 -9.06
CA LEU A 124 -13.51 3.00 -8.21
C LEU A 124 -14.62 3.65 -7.38
N GLU A 125 -15.81 3.80 -7.94
CA GLU A 125 -16.97 4.41 -7.25
C GLU A 125 -17.66 3.45 -6.28
N ASN A 126 -17.46 2.13 -6.42
CA ASN A 126 -17.95 1.15 -5.45
C ASN A 126 -17.10 1.21 -4.16
N GLN A 127 -17.57 1.95 -3.16
CA GLN A 127 -16.85 2.18 -1.91
C GLN A 127 -16.59 0.91 -1.08
N ASN A 128 -17.31 -0.19 -1.35
CA ASN A 128 -17.14 -1.46 -0.64
C ASN A 128 -16.08 -2.38 -1.29
N GLU A 129 -15.67 -2.07 -2.52
CA GLU A 129 -14.69 -2.85 -3.27
C GLU A 129 -13.27 -2.33 -3.03
N LEU A 130 -12.36 -3.22 -2.63
CA LEU A 130 -10.95 -2.86 -2.52
C LEU A 130 -10.37 -2.53 -3.92
N SER A 131 -9.76 -1.37 -4.02
CA SER A 131 -9.04 -0.93 -5.22
C SER A 131 -7.71 -0.31 -4.82
N ILE A 132 -6.63 -0.97 -5.16
CA ILE A 132 -5.27 -0.44 -5.06
C ILE A 132 -4.88 0.05 -6.44
N VAL A 133 -4.71 1.35 -6.59
CA VAL A 133 -4.40 1.99 -7.87
C VAL A 133 -2.97 2.48 -7.87
N ILE A 134 -2.23 2.15 -8.91
CA ILE A 134 -0.89 2.65 -9.18
C ILE A 134 -0.96 3.60 -10.37
N ALA A 135 -0.49 4.83 -10.19
CA ALA A 135 -0.46 5.84 -11.24
C ALA A 135 0.83 6.67 -11.20
N SER A 136 1.23 7.24 -12.33
CA SER A 136 2.30 8.23 -12.34
C SER A 136 1.84 9.54 -11.68
N TYR A 137 2.76 10.38 -11.21
CA TYR A 137 2.43 11.67 -10.60
C TYR A 137 1.49 12.51 -11.47
N ASP A 138 1.86 12.67 -12.76
CA ASP A 138 1.04 13.44 -13.71
C ASP A 138 -0.36 12.85 -13.89
N TYR A 139 -0.46 11.52 -13.82
CA TYR A 139 -1.74 10.86 -14.00
C TYR A 139 -2.56 10.81 -12.71
N SER A 140 -1.94 10.73 -11.55
CA SER A 140 -2.62 10.77 -10.25
C SER A 140 -3.48 12.02 -10.08
N SER A 141 -2.93 13.19 -10.44
CA SER A 141 -3.69 14.45 -10.38
C SER A 141 -4.86 14.49 -11.37
N LYS A 142 -4.69 13.91 -12.57
CA LYS A 142 -5.75 13.79 -13.58
C LYS A 142 -6.81 12.80 -13.14
N LEU A 143 -6.40 11.68 -12.53
CA LEU A 143 -7.29 10.64 -12.03
C LEU A 143 -8.24 11.19 -10.94
N ILE A 144 -7.69 11.92 -9.97
CA ILE A 144 -8.48 12.54 -8.90
C ILE A 144 -9.51 13.51 -9.49
N LYS A 145 -9.12 14.34 -10.46
CA LYS A 145 -10.03 15.27 -11.14
C LYS A 145 -11.07 14.56 -12.01
N ARG A 146 -10.73 13.43 -12.61
CA ARG A 146 -11.61 12.68 -13.49
C ARG A 146 -12.67 11.87 -12.73
N PHE A 147 -12.34 11.43 -11.52
CA PHE A 147 -13.22 10.66 -10.64
C PHE A 147 -13.40 11.34 -9.28
N PRO A 148 -14.05 12.53 -9.25
CA PRO A 148 -14.14 13.34 -8.04
C PRO A 148 -15.03 12.71 -6.94
N GLN A 149 -15.84 11.69 -7.28
CA GLN A 149 -16.70 10.98 -6.34
C GLN A 149 -15.94 9.90 -5.56
N VAL A 150 -14.74 9.53 -6.01
CA VAL A 150 -13.93 8.51 -5.33
C VAL A 150 -13.31 9.12 -4.07
N LYS A 151 -13.66 8.55 -2.93
CA LYS A 151 -13.05 8.89 -1.65
C LYS A 151 -11.84 8.00 -1.44
N TRP A 152 -10.67 8.58 -1.57
CA TRP A 152 -9.41 7.90 -1.33
C TRP A 152 -9.15 7.82 0.18
N ASP A 153 -8.96 6.59 0.70
CA ASP A 153 -8.71 6.35 2.11
C ASP A 153 -7.22 6.50 2.45
N PHE A 154 -6.36 6.17 1.50
CA PHE A 154 -4.91 6.18 1.72
C PHE A 154 -4.15 6.55 0.45
N LEU A 155 -3.07 7.34 0.62
CA LEU A 155 -2.17 7.75 -0.44
C LEU A 155 -0.73 7.39 -0.08
N ILE A 156 -0.05 6.71 -0.99
CA ILE A 156 1.40 6.49 -0.95
C ILE A 156 2.02 7.33 -2.06
N ILE A 157 3.06 8.08 -1.72
CA ILE A 157 3.90 8.80 -2.69
C ILE A 157 5.32 8.24 -2.58
N ASP A 158 5.76 7.50 -3.60
CA ASP A 158 7.13 7.00 -3.67
C ASP A 158 8.02 7.97 -4.45
N GLU A 159 9.32 8.01 -4.13
CA GLU A 159 10.29 8.91 -4.75
C GLU A 159 9.85 10.40 -4.71
N ALA A 160 9.27 10.83 -3.59
CA ALA A 160 8.66 12.16 -3.43
C ALA A 160 9.62 13.33 -3.72
N HIS A 161 10.94 13.09 -3.73
CA HIS A 161 11.94 14.09 -4.10
C HIS A 161 11.76 14.59 -5.56
N ASN A 162 11.18 13.80 -6.44
CA ASN A 162 10.86 14.20 -7.82
C ASN A 162 9.74 15.26 -7.89
N LEU A 163 8.98 15.47 -6.81
CA LEU A 163 7.94 16.49 -6.76
C LEU A 163 8.46 17.90 -6.40
N ARG A 164 9.74 18.06 -6.06
CA ARG A 164 10.32 19.36 -5.65
C ARG A 164 10.17 20.47 -6.68
N ASN A 165 10.08 20.13 -7.96
CA ASN A 165 10.04 21.13 -9.05
C ASN A 165 8.61 21.48 -9.49
N VAL A 166 7.57 20.93 -8.88
CA VAL A 166 6.17 21.18 -9.27
C VAL A 166 5.66 22.53 -8.76
N PHE A 167 6.37 23.16 -7.81
CA PHE A 167 5.95 24.42 -7.18
C PHE A 167 6.67 25.69 -7.73
N HIS A 168 7.42 25.57 -8.82
CA HIS A 168 8.13 26.68 -9.46
C HIS A 168 7.58 27.00 -10.86
N GLY A 169 6.28 26.85 -11.07
CA GLY A 169 5.59 27.25 -12.29
C GLY A 169 4.53 28.29 -11.99
#